data_e33cf833cb9ce1d66298487b516ac05c
#
_entry.id   e33cf833cb9ce1d66298487b516ac05c
#
_cell.length_a   1.000
_cell.length_b   1.000
_cell.length_c   1.000
_cell.angle_alpha   90.00
_cell.angle_beta   90.00
_cell.angle_gamma   90.00
#
_symmetry.space_group_name_H-M   'P 1'
#
loop_
_entity.id
_entity.type
_entity.pdbx_description
1 polymer ?
#
loop_
_entity_poly.entity_id
_entity_poly.type
_entity_poly.pdbx_seq_one_letter_code
_entity_poly.pdbx_strand_id
1 'polypeptide(L)'
;MKVLQRWLVAGGIVAGFLGGLAACHDTLRRDRVATCRRALPAVAQGAAIRFLGAGSGPAPGTVRVDYAEGTRQHRMVCRFDNAAKLTEVATDGNALTGAALHMLQRYYLDTPDAARADPGQP
;
A
#
# COMPACT_ATOMS: atom_id res chain seq x y z
N MET A 1 -7.13 44.58 -19.50
CA MET A 1 -8.13 43.71 -18.85
C MET A 1 -8.31 42.37 -19.56
N LYS A 2 -8.49 42.34 -20.87
CA LYS A 2 -8.64 41.06 -21.61
C LYS A 2 -7.42 40.11 -21.54
N VAL A 3 -6.22 40.65 -21.44
CA VAL A 3 -4.95 39.88 -21.31
C VAL A 3 -4.84 39.24 -19.93
N LEU A 4 -5.21 39.92 -18.86
CA LEU A 4 -5.19 39.40 -17.50
C LEU A 4 -6.18 38.24 -17.33
N GLN A 5 -7.35 38.31 -17.96
CA GLN A 5 -8.36 37.27 -17.91
C GLN A 5 -7.91 36.01 -18.64
N ARG A 6 -7.17 36.13 -19.73
CA ARG A 6 -6.58 35.00 -20.45
C ARG A 6 -5.51 34.28 -19.61
N TRP A 7 -4.70 35.00 -18.89
CA TRP A 7 -3.69 34.44 -18.01
C TRP A 7 -4.27 33.68 -16.82
N LEU A 8 -5.34 34.18 -16.24
CA LEU A 8 -6.04 33.51 -15.13
C LEU A 8 -6.66 32.18 -15.56
N VAL A 9 -7.24 32.12 -16.76
CA VAL A 9 -7.85 30.90 -17.30
C VAL A 9 -6.76 29.85 -17.57
N ALA A 10 -5.63 30.24 -18.15
CA ALA A 10 -4.52 29.33 -18.42
C ALA A 10 -3.92 28.77 -17.11
N GLY A 11 -3.77 29.59 -16.09
CA GLY A 11 -3.29 29.17 -14.78
C GLY A 11 -4.24 28.18 -14.10
N GLY A 12 -5.55 28.39 -14.22
CA GLY A 12 -6.55 27.51 -13.65
C GLY A 12 -6.56 26.10 -14.26
N ILE A 13 -6.36 25.98 -15.57
CA ILE A 13 -6.32 24.69 -16.27
C ILE A 13 -5.09 23.87 -15.84
N VAL A 14 -3.91 24.50 -15.73
CA VAL A 14 -2.68 23.83 -15.29
C VAL A 14 -2.80 23.34 -13.86
N ALA A 15 -3.34 24.14 -12.95
CA ALA A 15 -3.55 23.76 -11.56
C ALA A 15 -4.51 22.56 -11.42
N GLY A 16 -5.58 22.51 -12.20
CA GLY A 16 -6.52 21.41 -12.21
C GLY A 16 -5.90 20.07 -12.68
N PHE A 17 -5.03 20.14 -13.70
CA PHE A 17 -4.34 18.97 -14.22
C PHE A 17 -3.35 18.38 -13.20
N LEU A 18 -2.56 19.20 -12.52
CA LEU A 18 -1.64 18.76 -11.47
C LEU A 18 -2.36 18.17 -10.28
N GLY A 19 -3.50 18.72 -9.88
CA GLY A 19 -4.34 18.17 -8.83
C GLY A 19 -4.90 16.78 -9.16
N GLY A 20 -5.29 16.53 -10.42
CA GLY A 20 -5.76 15.23 -10.87
C GLY A 20 -4.68 14.14 -10.81
N LEU A 21 -3.43 14.45 -11.18
CA LEU A 21 -2.31 13.51 -11.10
C LEU A 21 -1.98 13.14 -9.66
N ALA A 22 -1.96 14.09 -8.74
CA ALA A 22 -1.71 13.85 -7.32
C ALA A 22 -2.79 12.95 -6.71
N ALA A 23 -4.07 13.14 -7.05
CA ALA A 23 -5.18 12.30 -6.59
C ALA A 23 -5.04 10.85 -7.08
N CYS A 24 -4.61 10.62 -8.34
CA CYS A 24 -4.36 9.28 -8.87
C CYS A 24 -3.23 8.57 -8.13
N HIS A 25 -2.14 9.24 -7.83
CA HIS A 25 -1.03 8.70 -7.06
C HIS A 25 -1.45 8.30 -5.64
N ASP A 26 -2.23 9.13 -4.97
CA ASP A 26 -2.73 8.84 -3.62
C ASP A 26 -3.65 7.63 -3.59
N THR A 27 -4.53 7.48 -4.58
CA THR A 27 -5.43 6.33 -4.71
C THR A 27 -4.64 5.03 -4.90
N LEU A 28 -3.66 5.01 -5.81
CA LEU A 28 -2.81 3.84 -6.03
C LEU A 28 -2.02 3.45 -4.77
N ARG A 29 -1.50 4.43 -4.05
CA ARG A 29 -0.79 4.17 -2.80
C ARG A 29 -1.71 3.57 -1.73
N ARG A 30 -2.91 4.07 -1.59
CA ARG A 30 -3.91 3.53 -0.64
C ARG A 30 -4.26 2.09 -0.95
N ASP A 31 -4.46 1.75 -2.22
CA ASP A 31 -4.76 0.39 -2.65
C ASP A 31 -3.61 -0.57 -2.37
N ARG A 32 -2.38 -0.15 -2.63
CA ARG A 32 -1.18 -0.92 -2.33
C ARG A 32 -0.99 -1.11 -0.83
N VAL A 33 -1.18 -0.08 -0.04
CA VAL A 33 -1.13 -0.14 1.43
C VAL A 33 -2.21 -1.10 1.95
N ALA A 34 -3.42 -1.03 1.43
CA ALA A 34 -4.51 -1.93 1.83
C ALA A 34 -4.17 -3.39 1.53
N THR A 35 -3.62 -3.68 0.36
CA THR A 35 -3.19 -5.03 -0.02
C THR A 35 -2.07 -5.53 0.91
N CYS A 36 -1.08 -4.70 1.17
CA CYS A 36 0.02 -5.04 2.07
C CYS A 36 -0.49 -5.31 3.50
N ARG A 37 -1.34 -4.46 4.01
CA ARG A 37 -1.93 -4.61 5.34
C ARG A 37 -2.74 -5.90 5.48
N ARG A 38 -3.50 -6.28 4.46
CA ARG A 38 -4.27 -7.54 4.45
C ARG A 38 -3.39 -8.78 4.49
N ALA A 39 -2.17 -8.70 3.98
CA ALA A 39 -1.21 -9.81 4.05
C ALA A 39 -0.67 -10.03 5.46
N LEU A 40 -0.76 -9.06 6.34
CA LEU A 40 -0.14 -9.08 7.67
C LEU A 40 -0.56 -10.28 8.52
N PRO A 41 -1.84 -10.64 8.69
CA PRO A 41 -2.24 -11.78 9.52
C PRO A 41 -1.70 -13.12 9.00
N ALA A 42 -1.49 -13.25 7.70
CA ALA A 42 -0.95 -14.48 7.10
C ALA A 42 0.57 -14.60 7.24
N VAL A 43 1.26 -13.47 7.28
CA VAL A 43 2.73 -13.40 7.35
C VAL A 43 3.22 -13.41 8.80
N ALA A 44 2.56 -12.70 9.70
CA ALA A 44 2.88 -12.66 11.13
C ALA A 44 2.09 -13.74 11.88
N GLN A 45 2.59 -14.96 11.84
CA GLN A 45 1.89 -16.13 12.35
C GLN A 45 1.69 -16.12 13.87
N GLY A 46 0.44 -16.20 14.29
CA GLY A 46 0.03 -16.68 15.61
C GLY A 46 0.09 -15.69 16.77
N ALA A 47 0.54 -14.48 16.59
CA ALA A 47 0.58 -13.49 17.66
C ALA A 47 -0.58 -12.49 17.59
N ALA A 48 -0.96 -11.90 18.70
CA ALA A 48 -1.85 -10.76 18.71
C ALA A 48 -1.14 -9.57 18.04
N ILE A 49 -1.55 -9.26 16.82
CA ILE A 49 -0.96 -8.23 16.00
C ILE A 49 -1.72 -6.92 16.19
N ARG A 50 -0.98 -5.84 16.38
CA ARG A 50 -1.52 -4.49 16.43
C ARG A 50 -0.95 -3.66 15.29
N PHE A 51 -1.82 -3.16 14.42
CA PHE A 51 -1.44 -2.25 13.36
C PHE A 51 -1.03 -0.89 13.95
N LEU A 52 0.14 -0.38 13.57
CA LEU A 52 0.68 0.90 14.06
C LEU A 52 0.59 2.00 13.03
N GLY A 53 0.80 1.69 11.76
CA GLY A 53 0.78 2.68 10.70
C GLY A 53 1.28 2.11 9.39
N ALA A 54 1.15 2.88 8.32
CA ALA A 54 1.59 2.51 6.99
C ALA A 54 2.03 3.75 6.21
N GLY A 55 2.85 3.53 5.18
CA GLY A 55 3.31 4.61 4.33
C GLY A 55 4.16 4.10 3.18
N SER A 56 4.90 5.02 2.56
CA SER A 56 5.84 4.67 1.49
C SER A 56 6.98 3.81 2.03
N GLY A 57 7.38 2.82 1.25
CA GLY A 57 8.53 1.98 1.57
C GLY A 57 9.87 2.63 1.24
N PRO A 58 10.99 1.92 1.51
CA PRO A 58 12.33 2.46 1.33
C PRO A 58 12.77 2.58 -0.13
N ALA A 59 12.08 1.95 -1.06
CA ALA A 59 12.41 1.96 -2.49
C ALA A 59 11.18 2.32 -3.33
N PRO A 60 11.36 2.79 -4.59
CA PRO A 60 10.23 2.99 -5.50
C PRO A 60 9.41 1.70 -5.69
N GLY A 61 8.09 1.85 -5.77
CA GLY A 61 7.19 0.71 -5.92
C GLY A 61 6.98 -0.11 -4.66
N THR A 62 7.45 0.35 -3.49
CA THR A 62 7.25 -0.33 -2.21
C THR A 62 6.36 0.47 -1.28
N VAL A 63 5.62 -0.23 -0.43
CA VAL A 63 4.91 0.34 0.71
C VAL A 63 5.33 -0.40 1.98
N ARG A 64 5.22 0.27 3.12
CA ARG A 64 5.51 -0.35 4.41
C ARG A 64 4.28 -0.40 5.29
N VAL A 65 4.22 -1.40 6.12
CA VAL A 65 3.24 -1.54 7.20
C VAL A 65 4.01 -1.74 8.50
N ASP A 66 3.80 -0.87 9.45
CA ASP A 66 4.38 -0.96 10.79
C ASP A 66 3.37 -1.63 11.72
N TYR A 67 3.82 -2.62 12.47
CA TYR A 67 2.98 -3.37 13.38
C TYR A 67 3.73 -3.78 14.65
N ALA A 68 2.99 -4.19 15.66
CA ALA A 68 3.55 -4.69 16.91
C ALA A 68 3.03 -6.10 17.20
N GLU A 69 3.92 -6.95 17.68
CA GLU A 69 3.62 -8.22 18.31
C GLU A 69 3.97 -8.12 19.79
N GLY A 70 2.98 -7.99 20.64
CA GLY A 70 3.22 -7.69 22.05
C GLY A 70 3.97 -6.37 22.23
N THR A 71 5.18 -6.41 22.79
CA THR A 71 6.03 -5.23 22.98
C THR A 71 7.03 -4.99 21.84
N ARG A 72 7.12 -5.90 20.87
CA ARG A 72 8.07 -5.80 19.75
C ARG A 72 7.43 -5.10 18.58
N GLN A 73 8.13 -4.11 18.03
CA GLN A 73 7.74 -3.43 16.81
C GLN A 73 8.43 -4.07 15.61
N HIS A 74 7.68 -4.26 14.54
CA HIS A 74 8.14 -4.85 13.29
C HIS A 74 7.73 -3.98 12.10
N ARG A 75 8.40 -4.22 10.99
CA ARG A 75 8.07 -3.56 9.72
C ARG A 75 7.95 -4.60 8.62
N MET A 76 6.84 -4.54 7.88
CA MET A 76 6.64 -5.32 6.68
C MET A 76 6.72 -4.39 5.47
N VAL A 77 7.44 -4.81 4.44
CA VAL A 77 7.59 -4.07 3.19
C VAL A 77 7.03 -4.92 2.06
N CYS A 78 6.11 -4.36 1.30
CA CYS A 78 5.53 -4.98 0.12
C CYS A 78 6.02 -4.28 -1.13
N ARG A 79 6.45 -5.05 -2.12
CA ARG A 79 6.89 -4.56 -3.42
C ARG A 79 5.83 -4.86 -4.48
N PHE A 80 5.57 -3.88 -5.32
CA PHE A 80 4.60 -3.97 -6.42
C PHE A 80 5.31 -3.69 -7.74
N ASP A 81 4.87 -4.34 -8.81
CA ASP A 81 5.31 -4.04 -10.16
C ASP A 81 4.53 -2.86 -10.77
N ASN A 82 4.84 -2.50 -12.03
CA ASN A 82 4.19 -1.39 -12.71
C ASN A 82 2.69 -1.62 -12.97
N ALA A 83 2.24 -2.87 -12.94
CA ALA A 83 0.82 -3.24 -13.04
C ALA A 83 0.12 -3.28 -11.67
N ALA A 84 0.77 -2.79 -10.62
CA ALA A 84 0.29 -2.80 -9.24
C ALA A 84 0.09 -4.20 -8.67
N LYS A 85 0.77 -5.20 -9.23
CA LYS A 85 0.76 -6.57 -8.72
C LYS A 85 1.82 -6.75 -7.65
N LEU A 86 1.46 -7.41 -6.56
CA LEU A 86 2.37 -7.72 -5.45
C LEU A 86 3.42 -8.74 -5.90
N THR A 87 4.70 -8.40 -5.76
CA THR A 87 5.84 -9.22 -6.19
C THR A 87 6.71 -9.72 -5.05
N GLU A 88 6.63 -9.09 -3.88
CA GLU A 88 7.42 -9.48 -2.71
C GLU A 88 6.76 -8.95 -1.44
N VAL A 89 6.81 -9.75 -0.38
CA VAL A 89 6.48 -9.33 0.99
C VAL A 89 7.66 -9.68 1.88
N ALA A 90 8.26 -8.71 2.54
CA ALA A 90 9.42 -8.90 3.40
C ALA A 90 9.12 -8.45 4.84
N THR A 91 9.46 -9.32 5.80
CA THR A 91 9.39 -9.02 7.23
C THR A 91 10.67 -9.52 7.89
N ASP A 92 11.30 -8.68 8.72
CA ASP A 92 12.46 -9.06 9.57
C ASP A 92 13.55 -9.85 8.83
N GLY A 93 13.86 -9.45 7.58
CA GLY A 93 14.85 -10.11 6.76
C GLY A 93 14.38 -11.35 6.00
N ASN A 94 13.13 -11.78 6.19
CA ASN A 94 12.52 -12.88 5.44
C ASN A 94 11.69 -12.32 4.30
N ALA A 95 11.98 -12.74 3.07
CA ALA A 95 11.24 -12.34 1.88
C ALA A 95 10.38 -13.48 1.35
N LEU A 96 9.10 -13.18 1.12
CA LEU A 96 8.14 -14.09 0.51
C LEU A 96 8.02 -13.74 -0.97
N THR A 97 8.44 -14.65 -1.85
CA THR A 97 8.44 -14.46 -3.31
C THR A 97 8.02 -15.76 -4.00
N GLY A 98 7.85 -15.72 -5.33
CA GLY A 98 7.62 -16.91 -6.14
C GLY A 98 6.39 -17.71 -5.76
N ALA A 99 6.55 -19.02 -5.60
CA ALA A 99 5.44 -19.95 -5.33
C ALA A 99 4.74 -19.65 -3.99
N ALA A 100 5.49 -19.33 -2.95
CA ALA A 100 4.92 -18.99 -1.65
C ALA A 100 4.07 -17.73 -1.71
N LEU A 101 4.53 -16.71 -2.43
CA LEU A 101 3.75 -15.49 -2.66
C LEU A 101 2.49 -15.76 -3.50
N HIS A 102 2.60 -16.62 -4.52
CA HIS A 102 1.47 -17.01 -5.34
C HIS A 102 0.39 -17.72 -4.51
N MET A 103 0.79 -18.58 -3.61
CA MET A 103 -0.13 -19.26 -2.68
C MET A 103 -0.82 -18.26 -1.76
N LEU A 104 -0.08 -17.30 -1.21
CA LEU A 104 -0.65 -16.22 -0.39
C LEU A 104 -1.70 -15.43 -1.16
N GLN A 105 -1.40 -15.03 -2.39
CA GLN A 105 -2.33 -14.25 -3.22
C GLN A 105 -3.59 -15.06 -3.54
N ARG A 106 -3.44 -16.28 -4.05
CA ARG A 106 -4.55 -17.06 -4.57
C ARG A 106 -5.46 -17.61 -3.47
N TYR A 107 -4.88 -18.11 -2.39
CA TYR A 107 -5.65 -18.81 -1.36
C TYR A 107 -5.99 -17.95 -0.15
N TYR A 108 -5.48 -16.72 -0.11
CA TYR A 108 -5.79 -15.80 0.99
C TYR A 108 -6.19 -14.42 0.49
N LEU A 109 -5.29 -13.68 -0.17
CA LEU A 109 -5.54 -12.28 -0.54
C LEU A 109 -6.72 -12.09 -1.51
N ASP A 110 -6.92 -13.04 -2.41
CA ASP A 110 -8.04 -13.03 -3.37
C ASP A 110 -9.35 -13.53 -2.77
N THR A 111 -9.37 -13.87 -1.49
CA THR A 111 -10.57 -14.36 -0.79
C THR A 111 -11.22 -13.27 0.05
N PRO A 112 -12.54 -13.36 0.34
CA PRO A 112 -13.21 -12.43 1.24
C PRO A 112 -12.66 -12.43 2.67
N ASP A 113 -12.04 -13.52 3.10
CA ASP A 113 -11.48 -13.65 4.45
C ASP A 113 -10.34 -12.67 4.70
N ALA A 114 -9.53 -12.35 3.67
CA ALA A 114 -8.47 -11.37 3.78
C ALA A 114 -9.00 -9.98 4.11
N ALA A 115 -10.12 -9.58 3.51
CA ALA A 115 -10.75 -8.30 3.79
C ALA A 115 -11.34 -8.24 5.22
N ARG A 116 -11.90 -9.36 5.70
CA ARG A 116 -12.46 -9.44 7.06
C ARG A 116 -11.38 -9.42 8.13
N ALA A 117 -10.22 -10.01 7.85
CA ALA A 117 -9.09 -10.09 8.77
C ALA A 117 -8.16 -8.88 8.71
N ASP A 118 -8.49 -7.84 7.93
CA ASP A 118 -7.69 -6.63 7.77
C ASP A 118 -7.53 -5.90 9.13
N PRO A 119 -6.31 -5.84 9.69
CA PRO A 119 -6.10 -5.28 11.03
C PRO A 119 -6.26 -3.76 11.10
N GLY A 120 -6.29 -3.09 9.95
CA GLY A 120 -6.44 -1.63 9.88
C GLY A 120 -7.87 -1.18 9.60
N GLN A 121 -8.83 -2.10 9.47
CA GLN A 121 -10.25 -1.74 9.35
C GLN A 121 -10.92 -1.68 10.71
N PRO A 122 -11.74 -0.64 10.97
CA PRO A 122 -12.50 -0.54 12.20
C PRO A 122 -13.60 -1.60 12.31
#